data_28f0c0323a2f4f5cf90508bb051d37f9
#
_entry.id   28f0c0323a2f4f5cf90508bb051d37f9
#
_cell.length_a   1.000
_cell.length_b   1.000
_cell.length_c   1.000
_cell.angle_alpha   90.00
_cell.angle_beta   90.00
_cell.angle_gamma   90.00
#
_symmetry.space_group_name_H-M   'P 1'
#
loop_
_entity.id
_entity.type
_entity.pdbx_description
1 polymer ?
#
loop_
_entity_poly.entity_id
_entity_poly.type
_entity_poly.pdbx_seq_one_letter_code
_entity_poly.pdbx_strand_id
1 'polypeptide(L)'
;QMIQDGFNALLNDYLKSNHRRKVERITKAFNFANQAHAGVKRRSGEPYIMHPIAVARIVCREMGLGSTSICSALLHDVVEDTEYTVEDIRDMFGDKIAQIVDGLTKISGGIFGEQASAQAENFRKLLLTMSDDIRVILIKIADRLHNMRTLGSMLPAKQFKIAGETLYLYAPLAHRLGLFSIKTELEDLSFKYEHPQEYDFISAKLKATEESRNKLFEHFAAPVDEKLKSMGLQYEMRARVKSVYSIWNKMESKGVAFEDIYDIYAVRIIFDPLPGVDEKNQCWDIYSAITDIYRIRPDRIRDWVSRPKANGYQALHLTVMGPDGQWVEIQIRSRRMDDIAEKGFAAHWKYKESNVEEDTELDKWIQTITEILESPDPNALDFLDTIKLNLFTSEIFVFTPKGDIKTLPQGATALDFAYALHSDIGNKCIGAKVNHRLVPLSHPLSSGDQVEVLTSRSQEPQPEWLNFVTTAKARAKIDAVLKRVRKEIGRASCRERV
;
A
#
# COMPACT_ATOMS: atom_id res chain seq x y z
N GLN A 1 -16.29 29.37 -15.63
CA GLN A 1 -16.90 29.12 -14.33
C GLN A 1 -16.37 27.77 -13.73
N MET A 2 -16.57 26.61 -14.39
CA MET A 2 -16.14 25.27 -13.93
C MET A 2 -14.67 25.21 -13.46
N ILE A 3 -13.73 25.76 -14.23
CA ILE A 3 -12.30 25.77 -13.90
C ILE A 3 -12.04 26.53 -12.59
N GLN A 4 -12.66 27.72 -12.46
CA GLN A 4 -12.50 28.55 -11.27
C GLN A 4 -13.12 27.89 -10.03
N ASP A 5 -14.27 27.25 -10.17
CA ASP A 5 -14.94 26.54 -9.09
C ASP A 5 -14.09 25.33 -8.62
N GLY A 6 -13.51 24.59 -9.58
CA GLY A 6 -12.57 23.48 -9.28
C GLY A 6 -11.32 23.95 -8.54
N PHE A 7 -10.72 25.05 -8.98
CA PHE A 7 -9.55 25.61 -8.32
C PHE A 7 -9.89 26.20 -6.93
N ASN A 8 -11.00 26.87 -6.78
CA ASN A 8 -11.49 27.37 -5.48
C ASN A 8 -11.72 26.21 -4.50
N ALA A 9 -12.25 25.08 -4.98
CA ALA A 9 -12.39 23.89 -4.16
C ALA A 9 -11.04 23.32 -3.70
N LEU A 10 -10.02 23.29 -4.55
CA LEU A 10 -8.65 22.93 -4.19
C LEU A 10 -8.07 23.86 -3.12
N LEU A 11 -8.22 25.17 -3.29
CA LEU A 11 -7.75 26.15 -2.30
C LEU A 11 -8.47 26.00 -0.95
N ASN A 12 -9.78 25.74 -0.96
CA ASN A 12 -10.52 25.48 0.27
C ASN A 12 -10.05 24.20 0.98
N ASP A 13 -9.76 23.13 0.23
CA ASP A 13 -9.19 21.90 0.79
C ASP A 13 -7.79 22.18 1.40
N TYR A 14 -6.96 22.97 0.72
CA TYR A 14 -5.62 23.33 1.19
C TYR A 14 -5.66 24.23 2.43
N LEU A 15 -6.55 25.23 2.49
CA LEU A 15 -6.70 26.13 3.63
C LEU A 15 -7.19 25.41 4.91
N LYS A 16 -7.93 24.32 4.75
CA LYS A 16 -8.33 23.44 5.87
C LYS A 16 -7.22 22.51 6.34
N SER A 17 -6.16 22.36 5.56
CA SER A 17 -5.01 21.51 5.89
C SER A 17 -4.05 22.23 6.87
N ASN A 18 -3.12 21.46 7.44
CA ASN A 18 -2.08 22.00 8.30
C ASN A 18 -0.97 22.75 7.52
N HIS A 19 -0.97 22.69 6.18
CA HIS A 19 0.08 23.21 5.28
C HIS A 19 -0.22 24.58 4.66
N ARG A 20 -1.23 25.29 5.09
CA ARG A 20 -1.91 26.47 4.50
C ARG A 20 -1.09 27.76 4.22
N ARG A 21 0.27 27.70 4.18
CA ARG A 21 1.11 28.91 4.14
C ARG A 21 1.57 29.38 2.75
N LYS A 22 1.31 28.62 1.66
CA LYS A 22 1.89 28.87 0.33
C LYS A 22 0.84 28.91 -0.78
N VAL A 23 -0.27 29.64 -0.54
CA VAL A 23 -1.38 29.77 -1.50
C VAL A 23 -0.92 30.40 -2.83
N GLU A 24 -0.07 31.43 -2.78
CA GLU A 24 0.45 32.11 -3.97
C GLU A 24 1.21 31.17 -4.91
N ARG A 25 1.99 30.24 -4.33
CA ARG A 25 2.76 29.24 -5.13
C ARG A 25 1.82 28.26 -5.84
N ILE A 26 0.76 27.81 -5.18
CA ILE A 26 -0.26 26.94 -5.75
C ILE A 26 -1.04 27.69 -6.85
N THR A 27 -1.40 28.96 -6.60
CA THR A 27 -2.08 29.81 -7.58
C THR A 27 -1.21 30.04 -8.82
N LYS A 28 0.11 30.27 -8.64
CA LYS A 28 1.05 30.41 -9.75
C LYS A 28 1.12 29.12 -10.58
N ALA A 29 1.21 27.95 -9.93
CA ALA A 29 1.25 26.65 -10.61
C ALA A 29 -0.06 26.36 -11.37
N PHE A 30 -1.20 26.66 -10.77
CA PHE A 30 -2.49 26.55 -11.44
C PHE A 30 -2.60 27.45 -12.68
N ASN A 31 -2.27 28.73 -12.56
CA ASN A 31 -2.36 29.68 -13.68
C ASN A 31 -1.47 29.23 -14.83
N PHE A 32 -0.27 28.78 -14.53
CA PHE A 32 0.68 28.27 -15.53
C PHE A 32 0.14 27.00 -16.22
N ALA A 33 -0.31 26.00 -15.47
CA ALA A 33 -0.90 24.78 -16.02
C ALA A 33 -2.17 25.06 -16.83
N ASN A 34 -3.02 25.97 -16.38
CA ASN A 34 -4.24 26.37 -17.09
C ASN A 34 -3.93 27.06 -18.42
N GLN A 35 -2.89 27.87 -18.47
CA GLN A 35 -2.41 28.49 -19.71
C GLN A 35 -1.79 27.45 -20.65
N ALA A 36 -0.98 26.55 -20.13
CA ALA A 36 -0.30 25.50 -20.89
C ALA A 36 -1.28 24.55 -21.60
N HIS A 37 -2.39 24.23 -20.93
CA HIS A 37 -3.45 23.37 -21.48
C HIS A 37 -4.65 24.15 -22.07
N ALA A 38 -4.48 25.44 -22.42
CA ALA A 38 -5.57 26.25 -22.94
C ALA A 38 -6.14 25.65 -24.23
N GLY A 39 -7.47 25.50 -24.27
CA GLY A 39 -8.19 24.94 -25.42
C GLY A 39 -8.18 23.41 -25.54
N VAL A 40 -7.39 22.70 -24.74
CA VAL A 40 -7.36 21.23 -24.73
C VAL A 40 -8.54 20.68 -23.92
N LYS A 41 -9.20 19.66 -24.46
CA LYS A 41 -10.33 18.96 -23.81
C LYS A 41 -10.04 17.48 -23.63
N ARG A 42 -10.56 16.92 -22.54
CA ARG A 42 -10.62 15.46 -22.32
C ARG A 42 -11.67 14.81 -23.24
N ARG A 43 -11.63 13.47 -23.34
CA ARG A 43 -12.64 12.70 -24.08
C ARG A 43 -14.06 12.87 -23.53
N SER A 44 -14.19 13.16 -22.23
CA SER A 44 -15.46 13.53 -21.58
C SER A 44 -16.01 14.88 -22.01
N GLY A 45 -15.23 15.69 -22.76
CA GLY A 45 -15.60 17.02 -23.25
C GLY A 45 -15.25 18.17 -22.29
N GLU A 46 -14.83 17.88 -21.07
CA GLU A 46 -14.39 18.88 -20.09
C GLU A 46 -13.00 19.47 -20.41
N PRO A 47 -12.68 20.71 -19.98
CA PRO A 47 -11.35 21.27 -20.12
C PRO A 47 -10.28 20.36 -19.47
N TYR A 48 -9.14 20.16 -20.13
CA TYR A 48 -8.09 19.25 -19.65
C TYR A 48 -7.60 19.59 -18.25
N ILE A 49 -7.47 20.89 -17.93
CA ILE A 49 -7.00 21.37 -16.60
C ILE A 49 -7.82 20.82 -15.42
N MET A 50 -9.05 20.36 -15.66
CA MET A 50 -9.88 19.76 -14.59
C MET A 50 -9.25 18.47 -14.04
N HIS A 51 -8.48 17.74 -14.88
CA HIS A 51 -7.73 16.57 -14.44
C HIS A 51 -6.59 16.92 -13.48
N PRO A 52 -5.63 17.78 -13.80
CA PRO A 52 -4.60 18.24 -12.84
C PRO A 52 -5.18 18.83 -11.55
N ILE A 53 -6.28 19.58 -11.62
CA ILE A 53 -6.98 20.09 -10.43
C ILE A 53 -7.47 18.93 -9.55
N ALA A 54 -8.11 17.92 -10.16
CA ALA A 54 -8.65 16.78 -9.44
C ALA A 54 -7.51 15.94 -8.80
N VAL A 55 -6.41 15.70 -9.53
CA VAL A 55 -5.21 15.03 -9.00
C VAL A 55 -4.61 15.82 -7.84
N ALA A 56 -4.49 17.14 -7.95
CA ALA A 56 -4.00 18.00 -6.87
C ALA A 56 -4.92 17.96 -5.63
N ARG A 57 -6.24 17.85 -5.82
CA ARG A 57 -7.19 17.68 -4.72
C ARG A 57 -7.06 16.34 -4.02
N ILE A 58 -6.83 15.25 -4.73
CA ILE A 58 -6.53 13.93 -4.15
C ILE A 58 -5.25 14.01 -3.31
N VAL A 59 -4.19 14.58 -3.87
CA VAL A 59 -2.90 14.79 -3.20
C VAL A 59 -3.05 15.62 -1.91
N CYS A 60 -3.85 16.67 -1.94
CA CYS A 60 -4.09 17.56 -0.81
C CYS A 60 -5.00 16.92 0.25
N ARG A 61 -6.19 16.48 -0.15
CA ARG A 61 -7.27 16.08 0.75
C ARG A 61 -7.16 14.63 1.21
N GLU A 62 -6.91 13.71 0.26
CA GLU A 62 -6.95 12.28 0.54
C GLU A 62 -5.58 11.75 1.00
N MET A 63 -4.47 12.34 0.51
CA MET A 63 -3.12 11.97 0.95
C MET A 63 -2.53 12.92 2.00
N GLY A 64 -3.05 14.15 2.15
CA GLY A 64 -2.58 15.13 3.14
C GLY A 64 -1.22 15.74 2.82
N LEU A 65 -0.81 15.79 1.56
CA LEU A 65 0.48 16.34 1.13
C LEU A 65 0.46 17.87 1.00
N GLY A 66 1.63 18.49 1.12
CA GLY A 66 1.80 19.93 1.12
C GLY A 66 1.93 20.57 -0.27
N SER A 67 2.21 21.89 -0.27
CA SER A 67 2.24 22.75 -1.47
C SER A 67 3.17 22.25 -2.58
N THR A 68 4.32 21.67 -2.26
CA THR A 68 5.26 21.14 -3.27
C THR A 68 4.61 20.05 -4.09
N SER A 69 3.97 19.07 -3.42
CA SER A 69 3.26 17.97 -4.09
C SER A 69 2.03 18.45 -4.85
N ILE A 70 1.29 19.43 -4.30
CA ILE A 70 0.13 20.03 -4.96
C ILE A 70 0.55 20.75 -6.24
N CYS A 71 1.62 21.56 -6.21
CA CYS A 71 2.15 22.22 -7.40
C CYS A 71 2.63 21.19 -8.43
N SER A 72 3.36 20.15 -8.01
CA SER A 72 3.82 19.09 -8.90
C SER A 72 2.65 18.32 -9.54
N ALA A 73 1.56 18.11 -8.79
CA ALA A 73 0.34 17.50 -9.31
C ALA A 73 -0.38 18.41 -10.35
N LEU A 74 -0.41 19.71 -10.13
CA LEU A 74 -0.94 20.66 -11.13
C LEU A 74 -0.12 20.70 -12.41
N LEU A 75 1.19 20.46 -12.32
CA LEU A 75 2.17 20.58 -13.41
C LEU A 75 2.53 19.23 -14.04
N HIS A 76 1.98 18.11 -13.58
CA HIS A 76 2.50 16.76 -13.90
C HIS A 76 2.48 16.41 -15.39
N ASP A 77 1.50 16.90 -16.13
CA ASP A 77 1.36 16.65 -17.57
C ASP A 77 1.89 17.81 -18.46
N VAL A 78 2.32 18.94 -17.87
CA VAL A 78 2.72 20.10 -18.64
C VAL A 78 3.92 19.81 -19.56
N VAL A 79 4.93 19.11 -19.04
CA VAL A 79 6.13 18.78 -19.83
C VAL A 79 5.85 17.70 -20.87
N GLU A 80 4.91 16.78 -20.60
CA GLU A 80 4.55 15.70 -21.52
C GLU A 80 3.66 16.18 -22.66
N ASP A 81 2.66 17.00 -22.35
CA ASP A 81 1.59 17.35 -23.27
C ASP A 81 1.76 18.73 -23.94
N THR A 82 2.81 19.48 -23.60
CA THR A 82 3.02 20.84 -24.12
C THR A 82 4.48 21.07 -24.54
N GLU A 83 4.79 22.26 -25.05
CA GLU A 83 6.14 22.65 -25.47
C GLU A 83 7.09 23.02 -24.31
N TYR A 84 6.57 23.10 -23.07
CA TYR A 84 7.37 23.46 -21.91
C TYR A 84 8.30 22.32 -21.50
N THR A 85 9.50 22.70 -21.06
CA THR A 85 10.56 21.78 -20.65
C THR A 85 10.65 21.69 -19.12
N VAL A 86 11.39 20.69 -18.63
CA VAL A 86 11.70 20.57 -17.19
C VAL A 86 12.49 21.79 -16.69
N GLU A 87 13.34 22.39 -17.56
CA GLU A 87 14.10 23.60 -17.22
C GLU A 87 13.18 24.80 -17.01
N ASP A 88 12.14 24.96 -17.83
CA ASP A 88 11.14 26.01 -17.63
C ASP A 88 10.44 25.87 -16.27
N ILE A 89 10.11 24.63 -15.90
CA ILE A 89 9.54 24.34 -14.57
C ILE A 89 10.53 24.66 -13.45
N ARG A 90 11.82 24.35 -13.65
CA ARG A 90 12.89 24.67 -12.69
C ARG A 90 13.05 26.16 -12.45
N ASP A 91 13.11 26.94 -13.52
CA ASP A 91 13.26 28.39 -13.45
C ASP A 91 12.05 29.07 -12.78
N MET A 92 10.85 28.54 -12.98
CA MET A 92 9.62 29.14 -12.46
C MET A 92 9.25 28.68 -11.04
N PHE A 93 9.53 27.41 -10.69
CA PHE A 93 9.02 26.76 -9.47
C PHE A 93 10.12 26.17 -8.58
N GLY A 94 11.37 26.14 -9.06
CA GLY A 94 12.54 25.66 -8.34
C GLY A 94 12.83 24.16 -8.54
N ASP A 95 14.05 23.76 -8.16
CA ASP A 95 14.60 22.42 -8.40
C ASP A 95 13.71 21.28 -7.92
N LYS A 96 13.13 21.41 -6.72
CA LYS A 96 12.38 20.31 -6.12
C LYS A 96 11.11 19.96 -6.88
N ILE A 97 10.37 20.96 -7.35
CA ILE A 97 9.18 20.72 -8.19
C ILE A 97 9.62 20.18 -9.55
N ALA A 98 10.67 20.74 -10.14
CA ALA A 98 11.20 20.29 -11.43
C ALA A 98 11.63 18.81 -11.38
N GLN A 99 12.32 18.38 -10.32
CA GLN A 99 12.70 16.98 -10.11
C GLN A 99 11.50 16.04 -10.04
N ILE A 100 10.45 16.43 -9.30
CA ILE A 100 9.23 15.61 -9.17
C ILE A 100 8.52 15.53 -10.53
N VAL A 101 8.37 16.64 -11.26
CA VAL A 101 7.72 16.67 -12.58
C VAL A 101 8.52 15.88 -13.60
N ASP A 102 9.86 15.98 -13.61
CA ASP A 102 10.74 15.16 -14.45
C ASP A 102 10.54 13.66 -14.17
N GLY A 103 10.49 13.28 -12.89
CA GLY A 103 10.18 11.92 -12.48
C GLY A 103 8.84 11.42 -13.01
N LEU A 104 7.80 12.25 -12.93
CA LEU A 104 6.46 11.92 -13.42
C LEU A 104 6.44 11.77 -14.94
N THR A 105 7.12 12.62 -15.67
CA THR A 105 7.24 12.59 -17.14
C THR A 105 7.97 11.35 -17.64
N LYS A 106 9.04 10.90 -16.96
CA LYS A 106 9.80 9.69 -17.32
C LYS A 106 8.98 8.40 -17.21
N ILE A 107 7.90 8.43 -16.47
CA ILE A 107 7.00 7.27 -16.24
C ILE A 107 5.81 7.30 -17.21
N SER A 108 5.62 8.39 -17.94
CA SER A 108 4.53 8.53 -18.90
C SER A 108 4.71 7.59 -20.08
N GLY A 109 3.64 7.06 -20.61
CA GLY A 109 3.67 6.11 -21.72
C GLY A 109 2.97 4.77 -21.41
N GLY A 110 2.43 4.63 -20.21
CA GLY A 110 1.72 3.42 -19.76
C GLY A 110 2.67 2.27 -19.40
N ILE A 111 2.33 1.52 -18.37
CA ILE A 111 3.12 0.37 -17.94
C ILE A 111 2.89 -0.81 -18.90
N PHE A 112 1.83 -0.79 -19.71
CA PHE A 112 1.53 -1.84 -20.69
C PHE A 112 1.91 -1.39 -22.13
N GLY A 113 3.14 -1.70 -22.52
CA GLY A 113 3.50 -1.84 -23.94
C GLY A 113 2.85 -3.08 -24.56
N GLU A 114 2.92 -3.24 -25.89
CA GLU A 114 2.43 -4.44 -26.58
C GLU A 114 3.25 -5.70 -26.25
N GLN A 115 4.42 -5.54 -25.62
CA GLN A 115 5.30 -6.63 -25.21
C GLN A 115 5.53 -6.63 -23.68
N ALA A 116 5.53 -7.79 -23.06
CA ALA A 116 5.74 -7.97 -21.62
C ALA A 116 7.07 -7.37 -21.11
N SER A 117 8.10 -7.29 -21.96
CA SER A 117 9.39 -6.64 -21.67
C SER A 117 9.28 -5.13 -21.49
N ALA A 118 8.40 -4.45 -22.24
CA ALA A 118 8.18 -3.01 -22.12
C ALA A 118 7.43 -2.66 -20.83
N GLN A 119 6.54 -3.52 -20.38
CA GLN A 119 5.82 -3.36 -19.11
C GLN A 119 6.77 -3.45 -17.91
N ALA A 120 7.67 -4.44 -17.93
CA ALA A 120 8.67 -4.62 -16.90
C ALA A 120 9.62 -3.42 -16.80
N GLU A 121 10.07 -2.89 -17.95
CA GLU A 121 10.96 -1.75 -17.99
C GLU A 121 10.29 -0.46 -17.49
N ASN A 122 9.05 -0.21 -17.86
CA ASN A 122 8.29 0.95 -17.37
C ASN A 122 8.01 0.86 -15.86
N PHE A 123 7.71 -0.33 -15.37
CA PHE A 123 7.54 -0.54 -13.94
C PHE A 123 8.86 -0.38 -13.16
N ARG A 124 9.97 -0.85 -13.73
CA ARG A 124 11.31 -0.62 -13.19
C ARG A 124 11.64 0.87 -13.10
N LYS A 125 11.32 1.65 -14.15
CA LYS A 125 11.48 3.11 -14.12
C LYS A 125 10.65 3.77 -13.03
N LEU A 126 9.40 3.33 -12.86
CA LEU A 126 8.52 3.80 -11.78
C LEU A 126 9.16 3.61 -10.40
N LEU A 127 9.67 2.41 -10.13
CA LEU A 127 10.29 2.09 -8.86
C LEU A 127 11.62 2.81 -8.63
N LEU A 128 12.44 2.97 -9.68
CA LEU A 128 13.69 3.76 -9.61
C LEU A 128 13.40 5.23 -9.26
N THR A 129 12.40 5.82 -9.89
CA THR A 129 12.01 7.21 -9.62
C THR A 129 11.47 7.38 -8.20
N MET A 130 10.85 6.33 -7.64
CA MET A 130 10.39 6.30 -6.25
C MET A 130 11.56 6.37 -5.26
N SER A 131 12.73 5.76 -5.58
CA SER A 131 13.91 5.81 -4.71
C SER A 131 14.50 7.21 -4.60
N ASP A 132 14.30 8.06 -5.62
CA ASP A 132 14.76 9.44 -5.63
C ASP A 132 13.81 10.37 -4.83
N ASP A 133 12.50 10.21 -5.03
CA ASP A 133 11.47 10.95 -4.30
C ASP A 133 10.13 10.20 -4.31
N ILE A 134 9.71 9.74 -3.15
CA ILE A 134 8.45 8.99 -2.97
C ILE A 134 7.20 9.77 -3.42
N ARG A 135 7.26 11.11 -3.44
CA ARG A 135 6.13 11.94 -3.89
C ARG A 135 5.76 11.70 -5.34
N VAL A 136 6.72 11.28 -6.18
CA VAL A 136 6.47 10.91 -7.57
C VAL A 136 5.45 9.77 -7.65
N ILE A 137 5.65 8.69 -6.89
CA ILE A 137 4.71 7.56 -6.90
C ILE A 137 3.36 7.92 -6.26
N LEU A 138 3.36 8.75 -5.21
CA LEU A 138 2.12 9.20 -4.58
C LEU A 138 1.26 10.02 -5.55
N ILE A 139 1.87 10.94 -6.29
CA ILE A 139 1.17 11.72 -7.32
C ILE A 139 0.69 10.81 -8.47
N LYS A 140 1.50 9.83 -8.87
CA LYS A 140 1.12 8.86 -9.92
C LYS A 140 -0.04 7.95 -9.51
N ILE A 141 -0.12 7.59 -8.23
CA ILE A 141 -1.28 6.88 -7.66
C ILE A 141 -2.53 7.80 -7.67
N ALA A 142 -2.38 9.08 -7.34
CA ALA A 142 -3.49 10.05 -7.39
C ALA A 142 -3.98 10.27 -8.83
N ASP A 143 -3.08 10.39 -9.80
CA ASP A 143 -3.38 10.44 -11.22
C ASP A 143 -4.16 9.18 -11.65
N ARG A 144 -3.67 8.00 -11.31
CA ARG A 144 -4.33 6.73 -11.59
C ARG A 144 -5.74 6.65 -10.98
N LEU A 145 -5.90 7.09 -9.75
CA LEU A 145 -7.20 7.10 -9.06
C LEU A 145 -8.20 8.02 -9.80
N HIS A 146 -7.80 9.21 -10.18
CA HIS A 146 -8.67 10.09 -10.96
C HIS A 146 -9.02 9.50 -12.34
N ASN A 147 -8.05 8.89 -13.02
CA ASN A 147 -8.29 8.20 -14.29
C ASN A 147 -9.28 7.04 -14.13
N MET A 148 -9.19 6.28 -13.04
CA MET A 148 -10.15 5.22 -12.72
C MET A 148 -11.57 5.76 -12.43
N ARG A 149 -11.68 6.87 -11.70
CA ARG A 149 -12.97 7.55 -11.43
C ARG A 149 -13.67 8.05 -12.71
N THR A 150 -12.89 8.35 -13.75
CA THR A 150 -13.39 8.88 -15.04
C THR A 150 -13.29 7.86 -16.20
N LEU A 151 -13.01 6.59 -15.89
CA LEU A 151 -12.70 5.57 -16.89
C LEU A 151 -13.88 5.23 -17.82
N GLY A 152 -15.12 5.51 -17.40
CA GLY A 152 -16.32 5.25 -18.18
C GLY A 152 -16.39 5.94 -19.55
N SER A 153 -15.63 7.03 -19.75
CA SER A 153 -15.53 7.73 -21.03
C SER A 153 -14.61 7.07 -22.07
N MET A 154 -13.88 6.03 -21.67
CA MET A 154 -12.94 5.30 -22.53
C MET A 154 -13.60 4.12 -23.25
N LEU A 155 -12.98 3.63 -24.34
CA LEU A 155 -13.41 2.41 -25.04
C LEU A 155 -13.26 1.17 -24.15
N PRO A 156 -14.17 0.17 -24.24
CA PRO A 156 -14.16 -1.03 -23.39
C PRO A 156 -12.81 -1.77 -23.32
N ALA A 157 -12.13 -1.93 -24.46
CA ALA A 157 -10.81 -2.57 -24.50
C ALA A 157 -9.74 -1.80 -23.68
N LYS A 158 -9.80 -0.46 -23.68
CA LYS A 158 -8.93 0.37 -22.84
C LYS A 158 -9.33 0.32 -21.37
N GLN A 159 -10.65 0.30 -21.10
CA GLN A 159 -11.16 0.16 -19.74
C GLN A 159 -10.62 -1.11 -19.08
N PHE A 160 -10.72 -2.24 -19.73
CA PHE A 160 -10.25 -3.53 -19.23
C PHE A 160 -8.73 -3.53 -18.98
N LYS A 161 -7.95 -3.02 -19.94
CA LYS A 161 -6.48 -2.93 -19.82
C LYS A 161 -6.07 -2.06 -18.64
N ILE A 162 -6.66 -0.86 -18.49
CA ILE A 162 -6.34 0.09 -17.41
C ILE A 162 -6.79 -0.46 -16.05
N ALA A 163 -7.94 -1.13 -16.00
CA ALA A 163 -8.44 -1.76 -14.78
C ALA A 163 -7.50 -2.87 -14.30
N GLY A 164 -7.05 -3.77 -15.19
CA GLY A 164 -6.09 -4.82 -14.87
C GLY A 164 -4.75 -4.26 -14.37
N GLU A 165 -4.21 -3.27 -15.06
CA GLU A 165 -2.99 -2.57 -14.61
C GLU A 165 -3.16 -1.98 -13.21
N THR A 166 -4.31 -1.36 -12.96
CA THR A 166 -4.61 -0.74 -11.67
C THR A 166 -4.70 -1.78 -10.56
N LEU A 167 -5.41 -2.86 -10.79
CA LEU A 167 -5.61 -3.93 -9.81
C LEU A 167 -4.29 -4.65 -9.46
N TYR A 168 -3.46 -4.91 -10.46
CA TYR A 168 -2.26 -5.75 -10.29
C TYR A 168 -0.97 -4.97 -9.99
N LEU A 169 -0.95 -3.65 -10.16
CA LEU A 169 0.23 -2.83 -9.86
C LEU A 169 -0.06 -1.67 -8.90
N TYR A 170 -1.03 -0.81 -9.22
CA TYR A 170 -1.26 0.41 -8.43
C TYR A 170 -1.94 0.15 -7.09
N ALA A 171 -2.92 -0.76 -7.02
CA ALA A 171 -3.57 -1.09 -5.77
C ALA A 171 -2.61 -1.75 -4.76
N PRO A 172 -1.73 -2.71 -5.15
CA PRO A 172 -0.67 -3.22 -4.28
C PRO A 172 0.34 -2.18 -3.84
N LEU A 173 0.75 -1.25 -4.73
CA LEU A 173 1.61 -0.13 -4.35
C LEU A 173 0.95 0.78 -3.32
N ALA A 174 -0.32 1.13 -3.52
CA ALA A 174 -1.09 1.92 -2.57
C ALA A 174 -1.21 1.19 -1.22
N HIS A 175 -1.41 -0.13 -1.24
CA HIS A 175 -1.40 -0.96 -0.03
C HIS A 175 -0.06 -0.89 0.71
N ARG A 176 1.05 -1.04 -0.02
CA ARG A 176 2.40 -1.00 0.56
C ARG A 176 2.73 0.36 1.15
N LEU A 177 2.23 1.42 0.55
CA LEU A 177 2.38 2.80 1.03
C LEU A 177 1.36 3.18 2.12
N GLY A 178 0.54 2.25 2.59
CA GLY A 178 -0.44 2.48 3.66
C GLY A 178 -1.65 3.30 3.24
N LEU A 179 -1.86 3.56 1.95
CA LEU A 179 -2.99 4.31 1.40
C LEU A 179 -4.23 3.42 1.30
N PHE A 180 -4.78 2.97 2.44
CA PHE A 180 -5.81 1.92 2.45
C PHE A 180 -7.12 2.35 1.80
N SER A 181 -7.54 3.59 1.97
CA SER A 181 -8.76 4.12 1.35
C SER A 181 -8.61 4.13 -0.17
N ILE A 182 -7.51 4.66 -0.68
CA ILE A 182 -7.19 4.73 -2.11
C ILE A 182 -7.05 3.33 -2.69
N LYS A 183 -6.32 2.44 -2.01
CA LYS A 183 -6.17 1.03 -2.40
C LYS A 183 -7.54 0.36 -2.58
N THR A 184 -8.42 0.52 -1.62
CA THR A 184 -9.76 -0.07 -1.63
C THR A 184 -10.61 0.45 -2.78
N GLU A 185 -10.56 1.76 -3.04
CA GLU A 185 -11.27 2.36 -4.17
C GLU A 185 -10.71 1.93 -5.52
N LEU A 186 -9.37 1.84 -5.65
CA LEU A 186 -8.73 1.32 -6.86
C LEU A 186 -9.13 -0.13 -7.15
N GLU A 187 -9.19 -0.97 -6.13
CA GLU A 187 -9.66 -2.35 -6.27
C GLU A 187 -11.12 -2.44 -6.69
N ASP A 188 -12.02 -1.69 -6.05
CA ASP A 188 -13.45 -1.71 -6.36
C ASP A 188 -13.73 -1.16 -7.77
N LEU A 189 -13.07 -0.06 -8.16
CA LEU A 189 -13.20 0.49 -9.50
C LEU A 189 -12.65 -0.46 -10.57
N SER A 190 -11.51 -1.11 -10.32
CA SER A 190 -10.94 -2.10 -11.25
C SER A 190 -11.86 -3.30 -11.40
N PHE A 191 -12.36 -3.83 -10.29
CA PHE A 191 -13.28 -4.97 -10.27
C PHE A 191 -14.59 -4.69 -11.03
N LYS A 192 -15.10 -3.47 -10.92
CA LYS A 192 -16.29 -3.03 -11.67
C LYS A 192 -16.13 -3.16 -13.20
N TYR A 193 -14.92 -2.93 -13.74
CA TYR A 193 -14.66 -3.04 -15.17
C TYR A 193 -14.22 -4.43 -15.61
N GLU A 194 -13.57 -5.21 -14.75
CA GLU A 194 -13.14 -6.58 -15.04
C GLU A 194 -14.26 -7.60 -14.86
N HIS A 195 -15.10 -7.43 -13.81
CA HIS A 195 -16.17 -8.34 -13.40
C HIS A 195 -17.49 -7.57 -13.14
N PRO A 196 -18.08 -6.94 -14.15
CA PRO A 196 -19.22 -6.04 -13.95
C PRO A 196 -20.46 -6.76 -13.40
N GLN A 197 -20.69 -8.03 -13.76
CA GLN A 197 -21.86 -8.79 -13.30
C GLN A 197 -21.75 -9.11 -11.80
N GLU A 198 -20.60 -9.58 -11.36
CA GLU A 198 -20.30 -9.89 -9.96
C GLU A 198 -20.29 -8.60 -9.11
N TYR A 199 -19.74 -7.51 -9.66
CA TYR A 199 -19.77 -6.20 -9.02
C TYR A 199 -21.20 -5.71 -8.77
N ASP A 200 -22.05 -5.78 -9.80
CA ASP A 200 -23.44 -5.34 -9.71
C ASP A 200 -24.24 -6.23 -8.76
N PHE A 201 -24.03 -7.55 -8.78
CA PHE A 201 -24.68 -8.50 -7.87
C PHE A 201 -24.35 -8.18 -6.41
N ILE A 202 -23.08 -8.01 -6.05
CA ILE A 202 -22.66 -7.73 -4.67
C ILE A 202 -23.13 -6.33 -4.25
N SER A 203 -23.03 -5.34 -5.14
CA SER A 203 -23.48 -3.96 -4.88
C SER A 203 -24.99 -3.91 -4.61
N ALA A 204 -25.80 -4.67 -5.37
CA ALA A 204 -27.25 -4.77 -5.17
C ALA A 204 -27.58 -5.42 -3.82
N LYS A 205 -26.88 -6.50 -3.42
CA LYS A 205 -27.02 -7.15 -2.11
C LYS A 205 -26.65 -6.20 -0.97
N LEU A 206 -25.54 -5.47 -1.09
CA LEU A 206 -25.15 -4.47 -0.10
C LEU A 206 -26.20 -3.37 0.05
N LYS A 207 -26.78 -2.89 -1.05
CA LYS A 207 -27.82 -1.86 -1.03
C LYS A 207 -29.10 -2.38 -0.39
N ALA A 208 -29.52 -3.60 -0.73
CA ALA A 208 -30.73 -4.23 -0.16
C ALA A 208 -30.67 -4.43 1.35
N THR A 209 -29.46 -4.62 1.91
CA THR A 209 -29.24 -4.84 3.35
C THR A 209 -28.87 -3.58 4.13
N GLU A 210 -28.85 -2.42 3.50
CA GLU A 210 -28.36 -1.15 4.11
C GLU A 210 -29.20 -0.75 5.34
N GLU A 211 -30.53 -0.78 5.22
CA GLU A 211 -31.42 -0.41 6.33
C GLU A 211 -31.25 -1.35 7.55
N SER A 212 -31.15 -2.65 7.29
CA SER A 212 -30.93 -3.64 8.35
C SER A 212 -29.60 -3.43 9.06
N ARG A 213 -28.56 -3.07 8.31
CA ARG A 213 -27.24 -2.78 8.87
C ARG A 213 -27.22 -1.50 9.69
N ASN A 214 -27.95 -0.47 9.29
CA ASN A 214 -28.06 0.77 10.05
C ASN A 214 -28.77 0.52 11.39
N LYS A 215 -29.84 -0.27 11.40
CA LYS A 215 -30.53 -0.69 12.64
C LYS A 215 -29.60 -1.50 13.55
N LEU A 216 -28.85 -2.43 12.98
CA LEU A 216 -27.86 -3.21 13.73
C LEU A 216 -26.80 -2.31 14.37
N PHE A 217 -26.32 -1.29 13.62
CA PHE A 217 -25.37 -0.33 14.15
C PHE A 217 -25.93 0.46 15.32
N GLU A 218 -27.13 0.97 15.21
CA GLU A 218 -27.79 1.74 16.27
C GLU A 218 -27.96 0.89 17.55
N HIS A 219 -28.45 -0.34 17.41
CA HIS A 219 -28.58 -1.28 18.54
C HIS A 219 -27.27 -1.65 19.18
N PHE A 220 -26.24 -1.88 18.35
CA PHE A 220 -24.90 -2.21 18.82
C PHE A 220 -24.22 -1.03 19.51
N ALA A 221 -24.33 0.17 18.90
CA ALA A 221 -23.61 1.36 19.33
C ALA A 221 -24.14 1.94 20.64
N ALA A 222 -25.45 1.86 20.92
CA ALA A 222 -26.07 2.51 22.08
C ALA A 222 -25.43 2.13 23.43
N PRO A 223 -25.29 0.85 23.83
CA PRO A 223 -24.65 0.50 25.10
C PRO A 223 -23.14 0.77 25.11
N VAL A 224 -22.46 0.70 23.96
CA VAL A 224 -21.03 1.06 23.84
C VAL A 224 -20.85 2.55 24.04
N ASP A 225 -21.71 3.38 23.45
CA ASP A 225 -21.72 4.83 23.58
C ASP A 225 -21.90 5.25 25.06
N GLU A 226 -22.83 4.66 25.76
CA GLU A 226 -23.03 4.91 27.18
C GLU A 226 -21.81 4.55 28.03
N LYS A 227 -21.19 3.41 27.76
CA LYS A 227 -19.99 2.94 28.47
C LYS A 227 -18.78 3.84 28.20
N LEU A 228 -18.52 4.21 26.94
CA LEU A 228 -17.38 5.08 26.57
C LEU A 228 -17.54 6.50 27.11
N LYS A 229 -18.76 7.04 27.12
CA LYS A 229 -19.08 8.31 27.78
C LYS A 229 -18.78 8.29 29.26
N SER A 230 -19.13 7.20 29.95
CA SER A 230 -18.84 7.04 31.38
C SER A 230 -17.35 7.00 31.70
N MET A 231 -16.51 6.64 30.73
CA MET A 231 -15.04 6.69 30.82
C MET A 231 -14.46 8.10 30.59
N GLY A 232 -15.27 9.07 30.22
CA GLY A 232 -14.84 10.44 29.91
C GLY A 232 -14.08 10.58 28.60
N LEU A 233 -14.16 9.61 27.70
CA LEU A 233 -13.48 9.62 26.41
C LEU A 233 -14.15 10.56 25.41
N GLN A 234 -13.31 11.24 24.59
CA GLN A 234 -13.73 11.87 23.34
C GLN A 234 -13.52 10.85 22.23
N TYR A 235 -14.56 10.51 21.51
CA TYR A 235 -14.52 9.46 20.48
C TYR A 235 -15.57 9.68 19.40
N GLU A 236 -15.38 8.98 18.31
CA GLU A 236 -16.32 8.89 17.20
C GLU A 236 -16.51 7.42 16.84
N MET A 237 -17.76 6.99 16.70
CA MET A 237 -18.08 5.66 16.18
C MET A 237 -18.56 5.76 14.74
N ARG A 238 -17.97 4.96 13.84
CA ARG A 238 -18.33 4.89 12.43
C ARG A 238 -18.65 3.46 12.04
N ALA A 239 -19.75 3.29 11.32
CA ALA A 239 -20.00 2.06 10.59
C ALA A 239 -19.05 1.95 9.40
N ARG A 240 -18.52 0.77 9.14
CA ARG A 240 -17.73 0.44 7.97
C ARG A 240 -18.28 -0.78 7.28
N VAL A 241 -18.54 -0.66 5.99
CA VAL A 241 -18.91 -1.77 5.12
C VAL A 241 -17.68 -2.23 4.35
N LYS A 242 -17.50 -3.54 4.24
CA LYS A 242 -16.42 -4.13 3.45
C LYS A 242 -16.61 -3.80 1.97
N SER A 243 -15.52 -3.53 1.25
CA SER A 243 -15.57 -3.22 -0.18
C SER A 243 -16.08 -4.40 -1.02
N VAL A 244 -16.66 -4.08 -2.16
CA VAL A 244 -17.23 -5.07 -3.09
C VAL A 244 -16.17 -6.10 -3.52
N TYR A 245 -14.98 -5.64 -3.91
CA TYR A 245 -13.87 -6.51 -4.27
C TYR A 245 -13.43 -7.42 -3.11
N SER A 246 -13.35 -6.86 -1.89
CA SER A 246 -12.97 -7.67 -0.71
C SER A 246 -14.00 -8.73 -0.35
N ILE A 247 -15.30 -8.46 -0.59
CA ILE A 247 -16.38 -9.43 -0.42
C ILE A 247 -16.25 -10.53 -1.47
N TRP A 248 -16.14 -10.17 -2.75
CA TRP A 248 -15.98 -11.11 -3.84
C TRP A 248 -14.76 -12.02 -3.64
N ASN A 249 -13.62 -11.44 -3.33
CA ASN A 249 -12.38 -12.19 -3.08
C ASN A 249 -12.53 -13.19 -1.93
N LYS A 250 -13.35 -12.86 -0.93
CA LYS A 250 -13.66 -13.76 0.18
C LYS A 250 -14.62 -14.88 -0.21
N MET A 251 -15.62 -14.57 -1.06
CA MET A 251 -16.51 -15.57 -1.63
C MET A 251 -15.72 -16.61 -2.46
N GLU A 252 -14.86 -16.14 -3.35
CA GLU A 252 -14.02 -16.99 -4.20
C GLU A 252 -13.00 -17.82 -3.40
N SER A 253 -12.22 -17.16 -2.52
CA SER A 253 -11.13 -17.83 -1.78
C SER A 253 -11.63 -18.86 -0.75
N LYS A 254 -12.87 -18.72 -0.25
CA LYS A 254 -13.46 -19.62 0.75
C LYS A 254 -14.56 -20.51 0.19
N GLY A 255 -15.01 -20.26 -1.03
CA GLY A 255 -16.14 -20.98 -1.65
C GLY A 255 -17.45 -20.78 -0.88
N VAL A 256 -17.71 -19.57 -0.36
CA VAL A 256 -18.90 -19.26 0.46
C VAL A 256 -19.83 -18.29 -0.27
N ALA A 257 -21.13 -18.37 0.02
CA ALA A 257 -22.10 -17.41 -0.50
C ALA A 257 -21.97 -16.04 0.20
N PHE A 258 -22.57 -15.01 -0.37
CA PHE A 258 -22.59 -13.66 0.21
C PHE A 258 -23.19 -13.66 1.63
N GLU A 259 -24.26 -14.41 1.83
CA GLU A 259 -24.98 -14.53 3.09
C GLU A 259 -24.16 -15.17 4.24
N ASP A 260 -23.17 -15.99 3.87
CA ASP A 260 -22.29 -16.67 4.83
C ASP A 260 -21.09 -15.81 5.26
N ILE A 261 -20.95 -14.61 4.71
CA ILE A 261 -19.89 -13.67 5.11
C ILE A 261 -20.36 -12.82 6.30
N TYR A 262 -19.94 -13.19 7.47
CA TYR A 262 -20.34 -12.54 8.73
C TYR A 262 -19.56 -11.25 9.05
N ASP A 263 -18.45 -10.94 8.39
CA ASP A 263 -17.62 -9.75 8.61
C ASP A 263 -17.76 -8.69 7.49
N ILE A 264 -18.93 -8.64 6.84
CA ILE A 264 -19.26 -7.58 5.88
C ILE A 264 -19.29 -6.22 6.57
N TYR A 265 -19.61 -6.22 7.85
CA TYR A 265 -19.86 -5.05 8.63
C TYR A 265 -18.90 -4.93 9.81
N ALA A 266 -18.34 -3.77 10.00
CA ALA A 266 -17.46 -3.44 11.11
C ALA A 266 -17.86 -2.10 11.75
N VAL A 267 -17.58 -1.97 13.04
CA VAL A 267 -17.69 -0.72 13.78
C VAL A 267 -16.29 -0.21 14.09
N ARG A 268 -16.02 1.01 13.71
CA ARG A 268 -14.76 1.69 13.98
C ARG A 268 -14.96 2.66 15.14
N ILE A 269 -14.12 2.54 16.17
CA ILE A 269 -14.08 3.46 17.31
C ILE A 269 -12.78 4.24 17.23
N ILE A 270 -12.90 5.55 16.98
CA ILE A 270 -11.78 6.49 16.87
C ILE A 270 -11.81 7.38 18.10
N PHE A 271 -10.76 7.36 18.91
CA PHE A 271 -10.73 8.11 20.16
C PHE A 271 -9.55 9.08 20.23
N ASP A 272 -9.71 10.11 21.05
CA ASP A 272 -8.63 10.96 21.50
C ASP A 272 -8.15 10.46 22.87
N PRO A 273 -6.85 10.13 23.06
CA PRO A 273 -6.35 9.58 24.31
C PRO A 273 -6.59 10.52 25.48
N LEU A 274 -6.94 9.97 26.66
CA LEU A 274 -7.04 10.75 27.89
C LEU A 274 -5.66 11.32 28.27
N PRO A 275 -5.61 12.51 28.87
CA PRO A 275 -4.35 13.11 29.30
C PRO A 275 -3.54 12.17 30.21
N GLY A 276 -2.28 11.90 29.85
CA GLY A 276 -1.37 11.04 30.61
C GLY A 276 -1.60 9.52 30.41
N VAL A 277 -2.52 9.12 29.53
CA VAL A 277 -2.74 7.70 29.16
C VAL A 277 -2.11 7.44 27.80
N ASP A 278 -1.32 6.37 27.70
CA ASP A 278 -0.74 5.92 26.45
C ASP A 278 -1.82 5.38 25.49
N GLU A 279 -1.70 5.68 24.20
CA GLU A 279 -2.66 5.25 23.18
C GLU A 279 -2.91 3.75 23.16
N LYS A 280 -1.86 2.95 23.35
CA LYS A 280 -1.96 1.49 23.40
C LYS A 280 -2.80 1.05 24.61
N ASN A 281 -2.51 1.58 25.79
CA ASN A 281 -3.25 1.25 27.00
C ASN A 281 -4.71 1.64 26.87
N GLN A 282 -4.98 2.81 26.27
CA GLN A 282 -6.36 3.26 26.04
C GLN A 282 -7.11 2.35 25.05
N CYS A 283 -6.45 1.77 24.06
CA CYS A 283 -7.07 0.76 23.19
C CYS A 283 -7.52 -0.46 23.99
N TRP A 284 -6.70 -0.92 24.93
CA TRP A 284 -7.05 -2.06 25.79
C TRP A 284 -8.10 -1.72 26.85
N ASP A 285 -8.15 -0.49 27.35
CA ASP A 285 -9.23 -0.03 28.22
C ASP A 285 -10.58 -0.06 27.51
N ILE A 286 -10.61 0.40 26.26
CA ILE A 286 -11.82 0.35 25.40
C ILE A 286 -12.18 -1.11 25.08
N TYR A 287 -11.20 -1.97 24.82
CA TYR A 287 -11.42 -3.41 24.66
C TYR A 287 -12.10 -4.01 25.88
N SER A 288 -11.58 -3.73 27.08
CA SER A 288 -12.17 -4.18 28.35
C SER A 288 -13.63 -3.70 28.50
N ALA A 289 -13.89 -2.43 28.21
CA ALA A 289 -15.24 -1.85 28.27
C ALA A 289 -16.22 -2.56 27.33
N ILE A 290 -15.79 -2.91 26.10
CA ILE A 290 -16.63 -3.62 25.12
C ILE A 290 -16.90 -5.06 25.56
N THR A 291 -15.90 -5.74 26.10
CA THR A 291 -16.03 -7.13 26.56
C THR A 291 -16.86 -7.27 27.82
N ASP A 292 -17.07 -6.19 28.59
CA ASP A 292 -18.08 -6.15 29.67
C ASP A 292 -19.52 -6.23 29.11
N ILE A 293 -19.74 -5.73 27.88
CA ILE A 293 -21.08 -5.66 27.26
C ILE A 293 -21.35 -6.88 26.38
N TYR A 294 -20.37 -7.23 25.52
CA TYR A 294 -20.51 -8.24 24.48
C TYR A 294 -19.50 -9.38 24.63
N ARG A 295 -19.94 -10.59 24.31
CA ARG A 295 -19.06 -11.76 24.31
C ARG A 295 -18.13 -11.75 23.11
N ILE A 296 -16.83 -11.86 23.37
CA ILE A 296 -15.79 -11.88 22.36
C ILE A 296 -15.63 -13.25 21.73
N ARG A 297 -15.16 -13.25 20.48
CA ARG A 297 -14.63 -14.41 19.78
C ARG A 297 -13.11 -14.45 19.89
N PRO A 298 -12.51 -15.31 20.77
CA PRO A 298 -11.08 -15.22 21.13
C PRO A 298 -10.12 -15.44 19.96
N ASP A 299 -10.46 -16.29 18.99
CA ASP A 299 -9.66 -16.58 17.79
C ASP A 299 -9.61 -15.42 16.78
N ARG A 300 -10.34 -14.32 17.05
CA ARG A 300 -10.49 -13.17 16.15
C ARG A 300 -9.94 -11.86 16.72
N ILE A 301 -9.09 -11.92 17.74
CA ILE A 301 -8.35 -10.75 18.20
C ILE A 301 -7.15 -10.54 17.29
N ARG A 302 -6.90 -9.29 16.87
CA ARG A 302 -5.72 -8.86 16.10
C ARG A 302 -5.14 -7.62 16.73
N ASP A 303 -3.99 -7.75 17.37
CA ASP A 303 -3.26 -6.67 18.04
C ASP A 303 -2.23 -6.04 17.10
N TRP A 304 -2.67 -5.08 16.31
CA TRP A 304 -1.80 -4.23 15.48
C TRP A 304 -1.40 -2.93 16.20
N VAL A 305 -1.74 -2.78 17.49
CA VAL A 305 -1.29 -1.66 18.32
C VAL A 305 0.05 -1.96 18.94
N SER A 306 0.21 -3.15 19.53
CA SER A 306 1.49 -3.58 20.09
C SER A 306 2.54 -3.86 19.02
N ARG A 307 2.12 -4.27 17.82
CA ARG A 307 2.96 -4.56 16.66
C ARG A 307 2.31 -4.03 15.39
N PRO A 308 2.63 -2.79 15.02
CA PRO A 308 2.14 -2.20 13.77
C PRO A 308 2.52 -3.06 12.56
N LYS A 309 1.69 -3.05 11.53
CA LYS A 309 2.04 -3.66 10.25
C LYS A 309 3.20 -2.90 9.59
N ALA A 310 3.93 -3.53 8.68
CA ALA A 310 5.04 -2.92 7.95
C ALA A 310 4.66 -1.65 7.18
N ASN A 311 3.39 -1.51 6.78
CA ASN A 311 2.83 -0.32 6.16
C ASN A 311 2.33 0.74 7.18
N GLY A 312 2.73 0.64 8.45
CA GLY A 312 2.38 1.59 9.51
C GLY A 312 0.97 1.47 10.08
N TYR A 313 0.15 0.52 9.62
CA TYR A 313 -1.21 0.34 10.12
C TYR A 313 -1.23 -0.09 11.59
N GLN A 314 -2.01 0.62 12.40
CA GLN A 314 -2.23 0.38 13.81
C GLN A 314 -3.72 0.35 14.13
N ALA A 315 -4.19 -0.68 14.78
CA ALA A 315 -5.53 -0.80 15.37
C ALA A 315 -5.62 -2.05 16.24
N LEU A 316 -6.51 -2.07 17.21
CA LEU A 316 -6.90 -3.29 17.91
C LEU A 316 -8.22 -3.78 17.31
N HIS A 317 -8.21 -4.99 16.73
CA HIS A 317 -9.39 -5.61 16.15
C HIS A 317 -9.89 -6.71 17.06
N LEU A 318 -11.20 -6.74 17.25
CA LEU A 318 -11.91 -7.82 17.94
C LEU A 318 -13.24 -8.12 17.23
N THR A 319 -13.75 -9.32 17.42
CA THR A 319 -15.06 -9.73 16.92
C THR A 319 -15.90 -10.13 18.09
N VAL A 320 -17.10 -9.56 18.21
CA VAL A 320 -18.03 -9.81 19.31
C VAL A 320 -19.39 -10.25 18.79
N MET A 321 -20.15 -10.94 19.64
CA MET A 321 -21.55 -11.25 19.38
C MET A 321 -22.41 -10.03 19.71
N GLY A 322 -22.99 -9.42 18.68
CA GLY A 322 -23.88 -8.27 18.83
C GLY A 322 -25.26 -8.63 19.37
N PRO A 323 -26.11 -7.62 19.67
CA PRO A 323 -27.39 -7.83 20.30
C PRO A 323 -28.37 -8.70 19.49
N ASP A 324 -28.26 -8.67 18.16
CA ASP A 324 -29.14 -9.41 17.26
C ASP A 324 -28.57 -10.79 16.85
N GLY A 325 -27.62 -11.34 17.62
CA GLY A 325 -27.01 -12.64 17.37
C GLY A 325 -26.08 -12.67 16.16
N GLN A 326 -25.64 -11.51 15.68
CA GLN A 326 -24.71 -11.39 14.57
C GLN A 326 -23.29 -11.03 15.05
N TRP A 327 -22.28 -11.57 14.37
CA TRP A 327 -20.91 -11.20 14.64
C TRP A 327 -20.61 -9.81 14.12
N VAL A 328 -20.04 -8.95 14.96
CA VAL A 328 -19.61 -7.59 14.62
C VAL A 328 -18.10 -7.48 14.82
N GLU A 329 -17.38 -7.07 13.79
CA GLU A 329 -15.96 -6.71 13.90
C GLU A 329 -15.86 -5.29 14.44
N ILE A 330 -14.99 -5.08 15.44
CA ILE A 330 -14.71 -3.77 16.02
C ILE A 330 -13.25 -3.44 15.76
N GLN A 331 -13.00 -2.22 15.33
CA GLN A 331 -11.66 -1.66 15.09
C GLN A 331 -11.46 -0.46 16.02
N ILE A 332 -10.59 -0.61 17.02
CA ILE A 332 -10.29 0.43 18.01
C ILE A 332 -8.96 1.05 17.62
N ARG A 333 -8.93 2.39 17.48
CA ARG A 333 -7.72 3.15 17.17
C ARG A 333 -7.82 4.61 17.60
N SER A 334 -6.70 5.21 17.94
CA SER A 334 -6.65 6.65 18.22
C SER A 334 -6.84 7.46 16.92
N ARG A 335 -7.09 8.76 17.05
CA ARG A 335 -7.19 9.67 15.90
C ARG A 335 -5.89 9.72 15.08
N ARG A 336 -4.73 9.64 15.76
CA ARG A 336 -3.43 9.52 15.08
C ARG A 336 -3.31 8.23 14.27
N MET A 337 -3.71 7.09 14.86
CA MET A 337 -3.72 5.80 14.16
C MET A 337 -4.71 5.78 12.99
N ASP A 338 -5.84 6.49 13.11
CA ASP A 338 -6.82 6.66 12.03
C ASP A 338 -6.25 7.49 10.88
N ASP A 339 -5.58 8.59 11.18
CA ASP A 339 -4.89 9.42 10.19
C ASP A 339 -3.82 8.61 9.42
N ILE A 340 -3.02 7.81 10.11
CA ILE A 340 -2.03 6.94 9.49
C ILE A 340 -2.70 5.86 8.62
N ALA A 341 -3.80 5.27 9.09
CA ALA A 341 -4.54 4.27 8.34
C ALA A 341 -5.22 4.84 7.08
N GLU A 342 -5.69 6.08 7.10
CA GLU A 342 -6.35 6.71 5.96
C GLU A 342 -5.35 7.34 4.97
N LYS A 343 -4.27 7.98 5.45
CA LYS A 343 -3.32 8.76 4.65
C LYS A 343 -1.96 8.08 4.46
N GLY A 344 -1.74 6.93 5.08
CA GLY A 344 -0.51 6.15 4.95
C GLY A 344 0.75 6.91 5.37
N PHE A 345 1.84 6.70 4.65
CA PHE A 345 3.14 7.33 4.93
C PHE A 345 3.16 8.85 4.83
N ALA A 346 2.22 9.45 4.10
CA ALA A 346 2.09 10.91 4.07
C ALA A 346 1.74 11.48 5.45
N ALA A 347 0.98 10.75 6.28
CA ALA A 347 0.74 11.11 7.66
C ALA A 347 2.00 10.95 8.53
N HIS A 348 2.82 9.92 8.28
CA HIS A 348 4.09 9.73 9.00
C HIS A 348 5.07 10.89 8.82
N TRP A 349 5.15 11.50 7.64
CA TRP A 349 5.99 12.68 7.42
C TRP A 349 5.58 13.88 8.28
N LYS A 350 4.29 14.03 8.56
CA LYS A 350 3.78 15.07 9.46
C LYS A 350 4.30 14.93 10.90
N TYR A 351 4.56 13.70 11.34
CA TYR A 351 5.03 13.40 12.70
C TYR A 351 6.56 13.27 12.79
N LYS A 352 7.27 13.06 11.68
CA LYS A 352 8.75 12.99 11.62
C LYS A 352 9.45 14.36 11.78
N GLU A 353 8.78 15.48 11.51
CA GLU A 353 9.36 16.82 11.71
C GLU A 353 9.67 17.14 13.19
N SER A 354 9.28 16.29 14.13
CA SER A 354 9.45 16.52 15.57
C SER A 354 10.41 15.57 16.31
N ASN A 355 10.87 14.44 15.76
CA ASN A 355 11.81 13.53 16.45
C ASN A 355 12.59 12.59 15.53
N VAL A 356 13.90 12.53 15.77
CA VAL A 356 14.96 11.50 15.55
C VAL A 356 14.75 10.42 14.47
N GLU A 357 15.79 10.29 13.64
CA GLU A 357 16.09 9.26 12.65
C GLU A 357 15.99 7.84 13.20
N GLU A 358 14.85 7.20 13.09
CA GLU A 358 14.76 5.74 13.01
C GLU A 358 14.42 5.36 11.57
N ASP A 359 15.23 4.48 10.97
CA ASP A 359 14.95 3.83 9.68
C ASP A 359 13.57 3.16 9.76
N THR A 360 12.60 3.73 9.05
CA THR A 360 11.26 3.16 9.01
C THR A 360 11.26 1.87 8.17
N GLU A 361 10.28 1.00 8.39
CA GLU A 361 10.07 -0.19 7.55
C GLU A 361 9.90 0.17 6.07
N LEU A 362 9.43 1.39 5.77
CA LEU A 362 9.39 1.94 4.41
C LEU A 362 10.79 2.20 3.86
N ASP A 363 11.66 2.82 4.64
CA ASP A 363 13.04 3.12 4.21
C ASP A 363 13.79 1.81 3.90
N LYS A 364 13.62 0.79 4.74
CA LYS A 364 14.15 -0.55 4.51
C LYS A 364 13.58 -1.21 3.26
N TRP A 365 12.27 -1.06 3.02
CA TRP A 365 11.64 -1.60 1.82
C TRP A 365 12.12 -0.87 0.56
N ILE A 366 12.20 0.46 0.56
CA ILE A 366 12.77 1.27 -0.54
C ILE A 366 14.20 0.82 -0.82
N GLN A 367 15.02 0.64 0.22
CA GLN A 367 16.39 0.14 0.08
C GLN A 367 16.42 -1.27 -0.56
N THR A 368 15.56 -2.17 -0.12
CA THR A 368 15.44 -3.52 -0.70
C THR A 368 15.06 -3.46 -2.18
N ILE A 369 14.11 -2.62 -2.54
CA ILE A 369 13.70 -2.41 -3.94
C ILE A 369 14.87 -1.83 -4.74
N THR A 370 15.58 -0.84 -4.21
CA THR A 370 16.77 -0.24 -4.88
C THR A 370 17.84 -1.29 -5.11
N GLU A 371 18.16 -2.14 -4.13
CA GLU A 371 19.12 -3.24 -4.27
C GLU A 371 18.70 -4.24 -5.37
N ILE A 372 17.40 -4.55 -5.48
CA ILE A 372 16.88 -5.41 -6.54
C ILE A 372 17.00 -4.74 -7.91
N LEU A 373 16.73 -3.43 -7.98
CA LEU A 373 16.79 -2.65 -9.21
C LEU A 373 18.21 -2.44 -9.74
N GLU A 374 19.19 -2.34 -8.84
CA GLU A 374 20.62 -2.20 -9.17
C GLU A 374 21.27 -3.53 -9.55
N SER A 375 20.60 -4.66 -9.26
CA SER A 375 21.08 -5.98 -9.66
C SER A 375 21.09 -6.10 -11.20
N PRO A 376 22.20 -6.50 -11.83
CA PRO A 376 22.29 -6.63 -13.30
C PRO A 376 21.57 -7.92 -13.76
N ASP A 377 20.24 -7.97 -13.67
CA ASP A 377 19.47 -9.09 -14.16
C ASP A 377 18.94 -8.85 -15.56
N PRO A 378 19.27 -9.70 -16.57
CA PRO A 378 18.84 -9.52 -17.94
C PRO A 378 17.38 -9.91 -18.22
N ASN A 379 16.66 -10.51 -17.25
CA ASN A 379 15.31 -11.00 -17.48
C ASN A 379 14.24 -10.13 -16.81
N ALA A 380 13.60 -9.30 -17.62
CA ALA A 380 12.56 -8.36 -17.19
C ALA A 380 11.30 -9.06 -16.58
N LEU A 381 11.03 -10.32 -16.94
CA LEU A 381 9.89 -11.07 -16.42
C LEU A 381 10.16 -11.59 -15.01
N ASP A 382 11.35 -12.13 -14.75
CA ASP A 382 11.75 -12.57 -13.40
C ASP A 382 11.79 -11.39 -12.42
N PHE A 383 12.15 -10.20 -12.90
CA PHE A 383 12.10 -8.96 -12.15
C PHE A 383 10.67 -8.59 -11.71
N LEU A 384 9.68 -8.64 -12.64
CA LEU A 384 8.29 -8.37 -12.31
C LEU A 384 7.72 -9.35 -11.29
N ASP A 385 8.01 -10.63 -11.45
CA ASP A 385 7.54 -11.66 -10.50
C ASP A 385 8.19 -11.49 -9.13
N THR A 386 9.46 -11.13 -9.08
CA THR A 386 10.18 -10.81 -7.84
C THR A 386 9.56 -9.61 -7.12
N ILE A 387 9.23 -8.55 -7.84
CA ILE A 387 8.58 -7.36 -7.24
C ILE A 387 7.14 -7.66 -6.82
N LYS A 388 6.37 -8.38 -7.64
CA LYS A 388 5.01 -8.79 -7.27
C LYS A 388 5.00 -9.59 -5.97
N LEU A 389 5.91 -10.53 -5.78
CA LEU A 389 6.05 -11.27 -4.53
C LEU A 389 6.27 -10.33 -3.32
N ASN A 390 7.01 -9.24 -3.47
CA ASN A 390 7.21 -8.25 -2.40
C ASN A 390 5.99 -7.36 -2.12
N LEU A 391 5.14 -7.15 -3.10
CA LEU A 391 3.96 -6.28 -2.97
C LEU A 391 2.74 -6.99 -2.38
N PHE A 392 2.58 -8.30 -2.65
CA PHE A 392 1.32 -9.02 -2.42
C PHE A 392 1.26 -9.89 -1.16
N THR A 393 2.34 -10.05 -0.42
CA THR A 393 2.36 -11.02 0.68
C THR A 393 1.88 -10.44 2.02
N SER A 394 0.97 -11.15 2.67
CA SER A 394 0.73 -11.03 4.11
C SER A 394 2.01 -11.43 4.86
N GLU A 395 2.26 -10.78 5.99
CA GLU A 395 3.50 -10.96 6.76
C GLU A 395 3.34 -11.97 7.89
N ILE A 396 4.41 -12.68 8.17
CA ILE A 396 4.58 -13.52 9.34
C ILE A 396 5.71 -12.98 10.21
N PHE A 397 5.62 -13.20 11.52
CA PHE A 397 6.63 -12.78 12.50
C PHE A 397 7.34 -14.00 13.05
N VAL A 398 8.64 -14.11 12.79
CA VAL A 398 9.48 -15.25 13.13
C VAL A 398 10.56 -14.80 14.10
N PHE A 399 10.88 -15.63 15.08
CA PHE A 399 11.82 -15.30 16.15
C PHE A 399 13.19 -15.95 15.92
N THR A 400 14.25 -15.21 16.22
CA THR A 400 15.57 -15.79 16.42
C THR A 400 15.64 -16.52 17.78
N PRO A 401 16.62 -17.39 18.03
CA PRO A 401 16.82 -18.00 19.35
C PRO A 401 17.07 -16.98 20.47
N LYS A 402 17.53 -15.77 20.13
CA LYS A 402 17.74 -14.66 21.06
C LYS A 402 16.47 -13.85 21.34
N GLY A 403 15.36 -14.16 20.64
CA GLY A 403 14.10 -13.46 20.78
C GLY A 403 13.92 -12.27 19.83
N ASP A 404 14.89 -11.96 18.95
CA ASP A 404 14.72 -10.91 17.94
C ASP A 404 13.66 -11.34 16.93
N ILE A 405 12.83 -10.38 16.50
CA ILE A 405 11.76 -10.64 15.56
C ILE A 405 12.20 -10.29 14.14
N LYS A 406 11.91 -11.18 13.20
CA LYS A 406 12.05 -10.95 11.77
C LYS A 406 10.69 -11.03 11.10
N THR A 407 10.36 -10.01 10.31
CA THR A 407 9.16 -9.98 9.49
C THR A 407 9.48 -10.60 8.14
N LEU A 408 8.68 -11.58 7.74
CA LEU A 408 8.81 -12.28 6.47
C LEU A 408 7.44 -12.33 5.76
N PRO A 409 7.41 -12.47 4.42
CA PRO A 409 6.16 -12.71 3.72
C PRO A 409 5.58 -14.09 4.10
N GLN A 410 4.27 -14.21 4.09
CA GLN A 410 3.59 -15.49 4.27
C GLN A 410 4.02 -16.48 3.18
N GLY A 411 4.32 -17.71 3.58
CA GLY A 411 4.90 -18.74 2.71
C GLY A 411 6.42 -18.72 2.66
N ALA A 412 7.08 -17.79 3.36
CA ALA A 412 8.54 -17.79 3.48
C ALA A 412 9.04 -19.07 4.12
N THR A 413 10.17 -19.57 3.62
CA THR A 413 10.80 -20.82 4.07
C THR A 413 11.90 -20.58 5.09
N ALA A 414 12.38 -21.65 5.70
CA ALA A 414 13.54 -21.60 6.59
C ALA A 414 14.79 -21.00 5.92
N LEU A 415 14.96 -21.20 4.60
CA LEU A 415 16.04 -20.59 3.83
C LEU A 415 15.83 -19.09 3.64
N ASP A 416 14.59 -18.64 3.38
CA ASP A 416 14.25 -17.21 3.31
C ASP A 416 14.62 -16.49 4.62
N PHE A 417 14.35 -17.12 5.75
CA PHE A 417 14.75 -16.60 7.06
C PHE A 417 16.27 -16.48 7.21
N ALA A 418 17.02 -17.47 6.75
CA ALA A 418 18.49 -17.43 6.77
C ALA A 418 19.04 -16.24 5.97
N TYR A 419 18.50 -15.97 4.79
CA TYR A 419 18.85 -14.79 3.98
C TYR A 419 18.35 -13.47 4.60
N ALA A 420 17.26 -13.50 5.33
CA ALA A 420 16.78 -12.32 6.07
C ALA A 420 17.71 -11.92 7.21
N LEU A 421 18.39 -12.89 7.84
CA LEU A 421 19.43 -12.63 8.84
C LEU A 421 20.67 -11.99 8.20
N HIS A 422 21.32 -12.73 7.28
CA HIS A 422 22.48 -12.24 6.53
C HIS A 422 22.71 -13.10 5.27
N SER A 423 23.20 -12.49 4.19
CA SER A 423 23.45 -13.20 2.94
C SER A 423 24.45 -14.36 3.08
N ASP A 424 25.50 -14.18 3.88
CA ASP A 424 26.49 -15.25 4.12
C ASP A 424 25.90 -16.42 4.92
N ILE A 425 24.97 -16.14 5.85
CA ILE A 425 24.26 -17.19 6.59
C ILE A 425 23.36 -17.95 5.61
N GLY A 426 22.63 -17.25 4.74
CA GLY A 426 21.82 -17.86 3.70
C GLY A 426 22.62 -18.73 2.74
N ASN A 427 23.75 -18.22 2.22
CA ASN A 427 24.62 -18.97 1.29
C ASN A 427 25.19 -20.26 1.91
N LYS A 428 25.43 -20.25 3.21
CA LYS A 428 26.05 -21.39 3.95
C LYS A 428 25.01 -22.25 4.68
N CYS A 429 23.72 -22.01 4.48
CA CYS A 429 22.65 -22.70 5.17
C CYS A 429 22.55 -24.18 4.73
N ILE A 430 22.57 -25.10 5.70
CA ILE A 430 22.41 -26.53 5.45
C ILE A 430 21.10 -27.09 6.01
N GLY A 431 20.43 -26.36 6.89
CA GLY A 431 19.18 -26.72 7.51
C GLY A 431 18.77 -25.70 8.56
N ALA A 432 17.65 -25.92 9.18
CA ALA A 432 17.17 -25.09 10.29
C ALA A 432 16.49 -25.97 11.36
N LYS A 433 16.42 -25.43 12.59
CA LYS A 433 15.52 -25.94 13.61
C LYS A 433 14.40 -24.96 13.81
N VAL A 434 13.18 -25.42 13.61
CA VAL A 434 11.96 -24.67 13.88
C VAL A 434 11.32 -25.22 15.15
N ASN A 435 11.16 -24.38 16.17
CA ASN A 435 10.63 -24.77 17.47
C ASN A 435 11.38 -26.02 18.04
N HIS A 436 12.73 -25.99 17.94
CA HIS A 436 13.67 -27.05 18.37
C HIS A 436 13.62 -28.33 17.53
N ARG A 437 12.86 -28.42 16.44
CA ARG A 437 12.82 -29.57 15.52
C ARG A 437 13.58 -29.27 14.24
N LEU A 438 14.43 -30.18 13.83
CA LEU A 438 15.18 -30.10 12.57
C LEU A 438 14.19 -30.15 11.38
N VAL A 439 14.31 -29.20 10.48
CA VAL A 439 13.46 -29.09 9.28
C VAL A 439 14.31 -28.84 8.04
N PRO A 440 13.82 -29.22 6.84
CA PRO A 440 14.49 -28.90 5.58
C PRO A 440 14.46 -27.41 5.29
N LEU A 441 15.34 -26.95 4.38
CA LEU A 441 15.41 -25.54 3.95
C LEU A 441 14.13 -25.04 3.34
N SER A 442 13.36 -25.92 2.70
CA SER A 442 12.06 -25.61 2.06
C SER A 442 10.87 -25.56 3.02
N HIS A 443 11.10 -25.79 4.32
CA HIS A 443 10.02 -25.79 5.32
C HIS A 443 9.35 -24.40 5.41
N PRO A 444 8.03 -24.30 5.16
CA PRO A 444 7.31 -23.04 5.29
C PRO A 444 7.17 -22.64 6.76
N LEU A 445 7.41 -21.36 7.03
CA LEU A 445 7.35 -20.80 8.38
C LEU A 445 5.97 -20.21 8.68
N SER A 446 5.63 -20.20 9.95
CA SER A 446 4.40 -19.59 10.48
C SER A 446 4.71 -18.51 11.52
N SER A 447 3.77 -17.57 11.73
CA SER A 447 3.93 -16.60 12.81
C SER A 447 4.05 -17.27 14.16
N GLY A 448 5.05 -16.83 14.93
CA GLY A 448 5.36 -17.40 16.25
C GLY A 448 6.47 -18.45 16.23
N ASP A 449 6.91 -18.91 15.06
CA ASP A 449 8.00 -19.87 14.97
C ASP A 449 9.33 -19.28 15.47
N GLN A 450 10.08 -20.05 16.25
CA GLN A 450 11.45 -19.76 16.61
C GLN A 450 12.37 -20.56 15.69
N VAL A 451 13.29 -19.88 14.97
CA VAL A 451 14.13 -20.49 13.95
C VAL A 451 15.60 -20.33 14.29
N GLU A 452 16.31 -21.44 14.39
CA GLU A 452 17.76 -21.53 14.49
C GLU A 452 18.35 -22.05 13.18
N VAL A 453 19.19 -21.23 12.52
CA VAL A 453 19.81 -21.59 11.24
C VAL A 453 21.08 -22.38 11.46
N LEU A 454 21.22 -23.48 10.74
CA LEU A 454 22.42 -24.33 10.73
C LEU A 454 23.24 -24.06 9.48
N THR A 455 24.53 -23.81 9.63
CA THR A 455 25.44 -23.45 8.53
C THR A 455 26.63 -24.38 8.44
N SER A 456 27.17 -24.53 7.22
CA SER A 456 28.45 -25.21 6.96
C SER A 456 29.36 -24.34 6.10
N ARG A 457 30.65 -24.32 6.39
CA ARG A 457 31.63 -23.53 5.60
C ARG A 457 31.77 -24.00 4.16
N SER A 458 31.50 -25.29 3.89
CA SER A 458 31.60 -25.91 2.57
C SER A 458 30.31 -25.79 1.75
N GLN A 459 29.21 -25.26 2.34
CA GLN A 459 27.95 -25.12 1.63
C GLN A 459 27.99 -23.92 0.69
N GLU A 460 27.47 -24.11 -0.50
CA GLU A 460 27.19 -23.05 -1.49
C GLU A 460 25.74 -23.14 -1.99
N PRO A 461 25.17 -22.04 -2.48
CA PRO A 461 23.81 -22.03 -3.03
C PRO A 461 23.64 -23.03 -4.17
N GLN A 462 22.51 -23.76 -4.14
CA GLN A 462 22.15 -24.74 -5.16
C GLN A 462 21.05 -24.18 -6.08
N PRO A 463 21.03 -24.54 -7.39
CA PRO A 463 19.99 -24.09 -8.32
C PRO A 463 18.57 -24.45 -7.85
N GLU A 464 18.40 -25.58 -7.20
CA GLU A 464 17.12 -26.10 -6.69
C GLU A 464 16.52 -25.20 -5.62
N TRP A 465 17.32 -24.39 -4.92
CA TRP A 465 16.86 -23.45 -3.90
C TRP A 465 15.90 -22.41 -4.47
N LEU A 466 16.06 -22.05 -5.74
CA LEU A 466 15.16 -21.11 -6.44
C LEU A 466 13.72 -21.63 -6.56
N ASN A 467 13.50 -22.94 -6.44
CA ASN A 467 12.19 -23.55 -6.61
C ASN A 467 11.27 -23.35 -5.39
N PHE A 468 11.84 -23.07 -4.21
CA PHE A 468 11.05 -22.97 -2.98
C PHE A 468 11.27 -21.69 -2.18
N VAL A 469 12.26 -20.86 -2.50
CA VAL A 469 12.38 -19.53 -1.86
C VAL A 469 11.29 -18.59 -2.38
N THR A 470 10.73 -17.82 -1.46
CA THR A 470 9.63 -16.90 -1.75
C THR A 470 10.03 -15.43 -1.64
N THR A 471 11.12 -15.12 -0.93
CA THR A 471 11.57 -13.73 -0.80
C THR A 471 12.43 -13.30 -1.98
N ALA A 472 12.22 -12.07 -2.44
CA ALA A 472 13.04 -11.45 -3.48
C ALA A 472 14.53 -11.39 -3.09
N LYS A 473 14.81 -11.08 -1.82
CA LYS A 473 16.19 -11.01 -1.30
C LYS A 473 16.91 -12.36 -1.42
N ALA A 474 16.28 -13.45 -1.01
CA ALA A 474 16.88 -14.79 -1.13
C ALA A 474 17.11 -15.14 -2.60
N ARG A 475 16.09 -14.98 -3.45
CA ARG A 475 16.16 -15.25 -4.89
C ARG A 475 17.29 -14.49 -5.58
N ALA A 476 17.36 -13.16 -5.37
CA ALA A 476 18.39 -12.32 -5.97
C ALA A 476 19.81 -12.70 -5.53
N LYS A 477 20.02 -13.03 -4.23
CA LYS A 477 21.33 -13.41 -3.72
C LYS A 477 21.76 -14.79 -4.22
N ILE A 478 20.84 -15.76 -4.29
CA ILE A 478 21.12 -17.09 -4.87
C ILE A 478 21.52 -16.97 -6.33
N ASP A 479 20.73 -16.25 -7.14
CA ASP A 479 21.01 -16.01 -8.56
C ASP A 479 22.37 -15.36 -8.79
N ALA A 480 22.73 -14.35 -7.99
CA ALA A 480 24.01 -13.67 -8.11
C ALA A 480 25.20 -14.63 -7.91
N VAL A 481 25.12 -15.52 -6.92
CA VAL A 481 26.16 -16.52 -6.66
C VAL A 481 26.23 -17.53 -7.81
N LEU A 482 25.08 -18.08 -8.24
CA LEU A 482 25.02 -19.06 -9.34
C LEU A 482 25.57 -18.49 -10.67
N LYS A 483 25.28 -17.24 -10.99
CA LYS A 483 25.82 -16.54 -12.16
C LYS A 483 27.33 -16.37 -12.08
N ARG A 484 27.88 -16.05 -10.89
CA ARG A 484 29.32 -15.93 -10.68
C ARG A 484 30.01 -17.27 -10.90
N VAL A 485 29.48 -18.34 -10.30
CA VAL A 485 30.03 -19.70 -10.46
C VAL A 485 30.04 -20.14 -11.92
N ARG A 486 28.93 -19.92 -12.66
CA ARG A 486 28.86 -20.22 -14.10
C ARG A 486 29.89 -19.44 -14.92
N LYS A 487 30.15 -18.17 -14.60
CA LYS A 487 31.19 -17.36 -15.24
C LYS A 487 32.60 -17.89 -14.99
N GLU A 488 32.88 -18.34 -13.79
CA GLU A 488 34.17 -18.90 -13.41
C GLU A 488 34.44 -20.26 -14.12
N ILE A 489 33.43 -21.13 -14.17
CA ILE A 489 33.48 -22.38 -14.92
C ILE A 489 33.71 -22.13 -16.41
N GLY A 490 32.97 -21.18 -17.03
CA GLY A 490 33.14 -20.82 -18.43
C GLY A 490 34.54 -20.26 -18.76
N ARG A 491 35.12 -19.49 -17.83
CA ARG A 491 36.51 -18.97 -17.97
C ARG A 491 37.57 -20.07 -17.80
N ALA A 492 37.34 -21.02 -16.92
CA ALA A 492 38.22 -22.17 -16.74
C ALA A 492 38.22 -23.06 -18.01
N SER A 493 37.03 -23.38 -18.53
CA SER A 493 36.87 -24.17 -19.78
C SER A 493 37.50 -23.50 -21.01
N CYS A 494 37.46 -22.14 -21.09
CA CYS A 494 38.17 -21.42 -22.16
C CYS A 494 39.70 -21.45 -22.00
N ARG A 495 40.22 -21.50 -20.77
CA ARG A 495 41.69 -21.59 -20.54
C ARG A 495 42.26 -22.98 -20.85
N GLU A 496 41.48 -24.04 -20.61
CA GLU A 496 41.89 -25.40 -20.95
C GLU A 496 41.88 -25.69 -22.50
N ARG A 497 41.10 -24.94 -23.26
CA ARG A 497 41.05 -25.08 -24.75
C ARG A 497 42.10 -24.27 -25.52
N VAL A 498 42.85 -23.41 -24.85
CA VAL A 498 43.96 -22.63 -25.42
C VAL A 498 45.31 -23.27 -25.09
#